data_7864011afab410d22d765a5864e5b9fb
#
_entry.id   7864011afab410d22d765a5864e5b9fb
#
_cell.length_a   1.000
_cell.length_b   1.000
_cell.length_c   1.000
_cell.angle_alpha   90.00
_cell.angle_beta   90.00
_cell.angle_gamma   90.00
#
_symmetry.space_group_name_H-M   'P 1'
#
loop_
_entity.id
_entity.type
_entity.pdbx_description
1 polymer ?
#
loop_
_entity_poly.entity_id
_entity_poly.type
_entity_poly.pdbx_seq_one_letter_code
_entity_poly.pdbx_strand_id
1 'polypeptide(L)'
;RELEGDMTTATTIPMLEDKQLLLILDGHALVHRAWHAIREPLNVRSTGEEVRAVFGFLNSFIKTISDRKPTHIVITFDLPKPTFRHLKFKDYKAHRPPTPPELRGQFARIRQLMEAFGVPIFEQEGFEADDLIGTLCRQAEEQEIDTIVLTGDTDTLQLVSPHVRVLLSFAVQKRTLYDD
;
A
#
# COMPACT_ATOMS: atom_id res chain seq x y z
N ARG A 1 68.96 -11.26 9.01
CA ARG A 1 67.82 -11.82 9.81
C ARG A 1 66.59 -11.01 9.41
N GLU A 2 65.88 -11.55 8.43
CA GLU A 2 64.64 -11.01 7.90
C GLU A 2 63.50 -11.28 8.92
N LEU A 3 62.73 -10.25 9.22
CA LEU A 3 61.47 -10.34 9.94
C LEU A 3 60.33 -10.35 8.92
N GLU A 4 59.78 -11.52 8.67
CA GLU A 4 58.54 -11.69 7.94
C GLU A 4 57.41 -11.09 8.76
N GLY A 5 56.78 -10.02 8.23
CA GLY A 5 55.59 -9.43 8.77
C GLY A 5 54.36 -10.23 8.35
N ASP A 6 53.65 -10.77 9.34
CA ASP A 6 52.38 -11.46 9.21
C ASP A 6 51.33 -10.53 8.60
N MET A 7 50.86 -10.86 7.38
CA MET A 7 49.77 -10.16 6.72
C MET A 7 48.46 -10.58 7.41
N THR A 8 47.99 -9.70 8.27
CA THR A 8 46.67 -9.80 8.90
C THR A 8 45.58 -9.93 7.83
N THR A 9 45.02 -11.12 7.69
CA THR A 9 43.84 -11.38 6.89
C THR A 9 42.69 -10.51 7.42
N ALA A 10 42.29 -9.50 6.65
CA ALA A 10 41.12 -8.71 6.94
C ALA A 10 39.91 -9.65 6.89
N THR A 11 39.37 -9.93 8.05
CA THR A 11 38.07 -10.67 8.18
C THR A 11 37.00 -9.77 7.59
N THR A 12 36.53 -10.09 6.38
CA THR A 12 35.34 -9.47 5.79
C THR A 12 34.17 -9.82 6.69
N ILE A 13 33.68 -8.82 7.43
CA ILE A 13 32.42 -8.95 8.18
C ILE A 13 31.35 -9.12 7.12
N PRO A 14 30.59 -10.26 7.11
CA PRO A 14 29.50 -10.38 6.18
C PRO A 14 28.52 -9.25 6.48
N MET A 15 28.28 -8.38 5.50
CA MET A 15 27.19 -7.43 5.57
C MET A 15 25.91 -8.29 5.72
N LEU A 16 25.21 -8.13 6.84
CA LEU A 16 23.86 -8.63 6.99
C LEU A 16 23.07 -7.98 5.85
N GLU A 17 22.68 -8.78 4.87
CA GLU A 17 21.74 -8.32 3.84
C GLU A 17 20.47 -7.90 4.59
N ASP A 18 20.18 -6.59 4.59
CA ASP A 18 18.94 -6.08 5.17
C ASP A 18 17.79 -6.76 4.44
N LYS A 19 17.04 -7.57 5.18
CA LYS A 19 15.93 -8.33 4.62
C LYS A 19 14.98 -7.37 3.91
N GLN A 20 14.78 -7.56 2.61
CA GLN A 20 13.93 -6.69 1.81
C GLN A 20 12.46 -6.87 2.22
N LEU A 21 11.78 -5.75 2.40
CA LEU A 21 10.37 -5.71 2.74
C LEU A 21 9.64 -4.74 1.82
N LEU A 22 8.71 -5.28 1.02
CA LEU A 22 7.83 -4.50 0.15
C LEU A 22 6.53 -4.17 0.90
N LEU A 23 6.17 -2.90 0.97
CA LEU A 23 4.86 -2.44 1.41
C LEU A 23 4.01 -2.07 0.19
N ILE A 24 2.91 -2.77 -0.02
CA ILE A 24 1.91 -2.48 -1.05
C ILE A 24 0.72 -1.80 -0.38
N LEU A 25 0.38 -0.61 -0.84
CA LEU A 25 -0.78 0.15 -0.37
C LEU A 25 -1.94 -0.05 -1.35
N ASP A 26 -3.07 -0.55 -0.86
CA ASP A 26 -4.34 -0.55 -1.58
C ASP A 26 -4.98 0.83 -1.48
N GLY A 27 -4.72 1.69 -2.48
CA GLY A 27 -5.11 3.09 -2.45
C GLY A 27 -6.61 3.28 -2.33
N HIS A 28 -7.41 2.55 -3.12
CA HIS A 28 -8.86 2.67 -3.10
C HIS A 28 -9.45 2.25 -1.76
N ALA A 29 -9.14 1.05 -1.28
CA ALA A 29 -9.68 0.55 -0.03
C ALA A 29 -9.29 1.43 1.16
N LEU A 30 -8.03 1.90 1.21
CA LEU A 30 -7.55 2.76 2.29
C LEU A 30 -8.24 4.13 2.32
N VAL A 31 -8.44 4.75 1.15
CA VAL A 31 -9.11 6.06 1.04
C VAL A 31 -10.57 5.95 1.46
N HIS A 32 -11.31 4.96 0.95
CA HIS A 32 -12.69 4.70 1.35
C HIS A 32 -12.78 4.38 2.85
N ARG A 33 -11.88 3.57 3.36
CA ARG A 33 -11.86 3.22 4.77
C ARG A 33 -11.61 4.45 5.66
N ALA A 34 -10.66 5.30 5.29
CA ALA A 34 -10.38 6.55 6.00
C ALA A 34 -11.58 7.50 6.00
N TRP A 35 -12.26 7.62 4.84
CA TRP A 35 -13.49 8.40 4.70
C TRP A 35 -14.60 7.96 5.66
N HIS A 36 -14.84 6.65 5.75
CA HIS A 36 -15.90 6.12 6.60
C HIS A 36 -15.52 6.02 8.09
N ALA A 37 -14.22 5.94 8.41
CA ALA A 37 -13.75 5.86 9.80
C ALA A 37 -13.85 7.20 10.54
N ILE A 38 -13.73 8.31 9.83
CA ILE A 38 -13.82 9.66 10.41
C ILE A 38 -15.21 10.22 10.06
N ARG A 39 -16.11 10.21 11.03
CA ARG A 39 -17.53 10.60 10.82
C ARG A 39 -17.70 12.08 10.55
N GLU A 40 -16.98 12.92 11.32
CA GLU A 40 -17.07 14.37 11.21
C GLU A 40 -16.17 14.88 10.07
N PRO A 41 -16.66 15.82 9.24
CA PRO A 41 -15.83 16.47 8.24
C PRO A 41 -14.62 17.16 8.87
N LEU A 42 -13.44 16.94 8.30
CA LEU A 42 -12.22 17.62 8.68
C LEU A 42 -11.82 18.56 7.55
N ASN A 43 -11.84 19.87 7.84
CA ASN A 43 -11.59 20.89 6.84
C ASN A 43 -10.31 21.68 7.14
N VAL A 44 -9.56 22.01 6.09
CA VAL A 44 -8.42 22.94 6.15
C VAL A 44 -8.96 24.34 6.49
N ARG A 45 -8.49 24.97 7.57
CA ARG A 45 -8.99 26.25 8.04
C ARG A 45 -8.87 27.38 7.00
N SER A 46 -7.78 27.39 6.23
CA SER A 46 -7.51 28.47 5.27
C SER A 46 -8.29 28.34 3.96
N THR A 47 -8.64 27.13 3.52
CA THR A 47 -9.25 26.86 2.22
C THR A 47 -10.67 26.33 2.31
N GLY A 48 -11.08 25.79 3.46
CA GLY A 48 -12.34 25.08 3.63
C GLY A 48 -12.36 23.68 2.98
N GLU A 49 -11.25 23.24 2.38
CA GLU A 49 -11.14 21.92 1.71
C GLU A 49 -11.34 20.79 2.71
N GLU A 50 -12.23 19.86 2.40
CA GLU A 50 -12.41 18.68 3.22
C GLU A 50 -11.28 17.68 2.98
N VAL A 51 -10.66 17.18 4.08
CA VAL A 51 -9.43 16.37 4.05
C VAL A 51 -9.47 15.16 4.99
N ARG A 52 -10.64 14.72 5.47
CA ARG A 52 -10.73 13.61 6.44
C ARG A 52 -10.14 12.30 5.91
N ALA A 53 -10.38 11.96 4.62
CA ALA A 53 -9.80 10.76 4.02
C ALA A 53 -8.29 10.90 3.83
N VAL A 54 -7.80 12.08 3.43
CA VAL A 54 -6.35 12.38 3.35
C VAL A 54 -5.69 12.20 4.70
N PHE A 55 -6.28 12.78 5.75
CA PHE A 55 -5.77 12.69 7.12
C PHE A 55 -5.72 11.25 7.62
N GLY A 56 -6.82 10.50 7.47
CA GLY A 56 -6.89 9.11 7.89
C GLY A 56 -5.93 8.19 7.12
N PHE A 57 -5.82 8.39 5.82
CA PHE A 57 -4.87 7.69 4.96
C PHE A 57 -3.42 7.96 5.40
N LEU A 58 -3.03 9.23 5.55
CA LEU A 58 -1.67 9.59 5.96
C LEU A 58 -1.30 9.05 7.33
N ASN A 59 -2.21 9.11 8.30
CA ASN A 59 -1.96 8.52 9.61
C ASN A 59 -1.69 7.01 9.51
N SER A 60 -2.46 6.30 8.67
CA SER A 60 -2.27 4.89 8.43
C SER A 60 -0.93 4.60 7.75
N PHE A 61 -0.59 5.37 6.74
CA PHE A 61 0.64 5.27 5.98
C PHE A 61 1.88 5.52 6.86
N ILE A 62 1.95 6.67 7.52
CA ILE A 62 3.10 7.06 8.36
C ILE A 62 3.30 6.05 9.50
N LYS A 63 2.21 5.65 10.16
CA LYS A 63 2.30 4.66 11.23
C LYS A 63 2.83 3.32 10.71
N THR A 64 2.38 2.87 9.54
CA THR A 64 2.84 1.60 8.96
C THR A 64 4.33 1.65 8.62
N ILE A 65 4.81 2.75 8.04
CA ILE A 65 6.25 2.94 7.77
C ILE A 65 7.06 2.91 9.06
N SER A 66 6.61 3.64 10.08
CA SER A 66 7.29 3.69 11.38
C SER A 66 7.37 2.32 12.06
N ASP A 67 6.27 1.57 12.02
CA ASP A 67 6.15 0.27 12.71
C ASP A 67 6.85 -0.87 11.95
N ARG A 68 6.83 -0.84 10.60
CA ARG A 68 7.27 -1.96 9.74
C ARG A 68 8.60 -1.71 9.04
N LYS A 69 9.01 -0.45 8.89
CA LYS A 69 10.27 -0.03 8.25
C LYS A 69 10.50 -0.70 6.90
N PRO A 70 9.55 -0.59 5.95
CA PRO A 70 9.68 -1.21 4.64
C PRO A 70 10.88 -0.63 3.89
N THR A 71 11.56 -1.46 3.10
CA THR A 71 12.64 -1.02 2.21
C THR A 71 12.12 -0.50 0.88
N HIS A 72 10.93 -0.98 0.46
CA HIS A 72 10.25 -0.59 -0.78
C HIS A 72 8.79 -0.33 -0.50
N ILE A 73 8.22 0.69 -1.15
CA ILE A 73 6.82 1.07 -1.00
C ILE A 73 6.22 1.31 -2.38
N VAL A 74 5.01 0.80 -2.62
CA VAL A 74 4.22 1.09 -3.81
C VAL A 74 2.77 1.32 -3.42
N ILE A 75 2.02 2.04 -4.25
CA ILE A 75 0.57 2.19 -4.10
C ILE A 75 -0.14 1.80 -5.39
N THR A 76 -1.27 1.13 -5.27
CA THR A 76 -2.13 0.76 -6.40
C THR A 76 -3.43 1.56 -6.37
N PHE A 77 -3.93 1.92 -7.56
CA PHE A 77 -5.25 2.53 -7.73
C PHE A 77 -6.01 1.88 -8.88
N ASP A 78 -7.33 1.89 -8.78
CA ASP A 78 -8.21 1.61 -9.92
C ASP A 78 -8.24 2.82 -10.86
N LEU A 79 -8.26 2.57 -12.16
CA LEU A 79 -8.61 3.58 -13.14
C LEU A 79 -10.13 3.71 -13.26
N PRO A 80 -10.66 4.90 -13.54
CA PRO A 80 -12.09 5.11 -13.77
C PRO A 80 -12.52 4.62 -15.17
N LYS A 81 -12.16 3.37 -15.49
CA LYS A 81 -12.40 2.72 -16.77
C LYS A 81 -12.95 1.30 -16.56
N PRO A 82 -13.73 0.76 -17.52
CA PRO A 82 -14.16 -0.62 -17.45
C PRO A 82 -12.98 -1.59 -17.42
N THR A 83 -13.10 -2.61 -16.60
CA THR A 83 -12.14 -3.72 -16.53
C THR A 83 -12.66 -4.92 -17.32
N PHE A 84 -11.82 -5.95 -17.52
CA PHE A 84 -12.23 -7.19 -18.18
C PHE A 84 -13.44 -7.85 -17.49
N ARG A 85 -13.64 -7.62 -16.18
CA ARG A 85 -14.81 -8.12 -15.43
C ARG A 85 -16.09 -7.45 -15.90
N HIS A 86 -16.08 -6.14 -16.13
CA HIS A 86 -17.22 -5.41 -16.68
C HIS A 86 -17.58 -5.85 -18.09
N LEU A 87 -16.57 -6.23 -18.91
CA LEU A 87 -16.80 -6.74 -20.26
C LEU A 87 -17.41 -8.14 -20.25
N LYS A 88 -17.04 -8.99 -19.29
CA LYS A 88 -17.56 -10.35 -19.14
C LYS A 88 -18.91 -10.42 -18.41
N PHE A 89 -19.12 -9.55 -17.45
CA PHE A 89 -20.30 -9.55 -16.56
C PHE A 89 -20.90 -8.14 -16.49
N LYS A 90 -22.03 -7.94 -17.20
CA LYS A 90 -22.67 -6.61 -17.33
C LYS A 90 -23.12 -6.02 -15.99
N ASP A 91 -23.49 -6.88 -15.04
CA ASP A 91 -23.94 -6.47 -13.70
C ASP A 91 -22.80 -6.33 -12.68
N TYR A 92 -21.55 -6.52 -13.10
CA TYR A 92 -20.40 -6.41 -12.21
C TYR A 92 -20.29 -4.99 -11.65
N LYS A 93 -20.38 -4.86 -10.32
CA LYS A 93 -20.33 -3.57 -9.59
C LYS A 93 -21.40 -2.53 -10.04
N ALA A 94 -22.42 -2.91 -10.84
CA ALA A 94 -23.42 -2.00 -11.39
C ALA A 94 -24.26 -1.27 -10.32
N HIS A 95 -24.39 -1.86 -9.14
CA HIS A 95 -25.18 -1.31 -8.03
C HIS A 95 -24.33 -0.50 -7.03
N ARG A 96 -23.04 -0.29 -7.29
CA ARG A 96 -22.21 0.55 -6.40
C ARG A 96 -22.62 2.02 -6.53
N PRO A 97 -22.89 2.70 -5.40
CA PRO A 97 -23.20 4.12 -5.43
C PRO A 97 -21.98 4.90 -5.97
N PRO A 98 -22.20 6.02 -6.68
CA PRO A 98 -21.11 6.85 -7.18
C PRO A 98 -20.30 7.42 -6.01
N THR A 99 -18.99 7.56 -6.22
CA THR A 99 -18.10 8.20 -5.24
C THR A 99 -18.54 9.64 -5.01
N PRO A 100 -18.75 10.08 -3.75
CA PRO A 100 -19.09 11.46 -3.42
C PRO A 100 -18.10 12.46 -4.02
N PRO A 101 -18.57 13.64 -4.50
CA PRO A 101 -17.67 14.65 -5.07
C PRO A 101 -16.52 15.06 -4.13
N GLU A 102 -16.81 15.20 -2.85
CA GLU A 102 -15.87 15.58 -1.79
C GLU A 102 -14.75 14.53 -1.64
N LEU A 103 -15.10 13.25 -1.81
CA LEU A 103 -14.14 12.16 -1.75
C LEU A 103 -13.27 12.08 -3.01
N ARG A 104 -13.81 12.45 -4.20
CA ARG A 104 -13.03 12.46 -5.45
C ARG A 104 -11.85 13.42 -5.37
N GLY A 105 -12.04 14.61 -4.80
CA GLY A 105 -10.96 15.58 -4.58
C GLY A 105 -9.85 15.02 -3.68
N GLN A 106 -10.23 14.23 -2.68
CA GLN A 106 -9.28 13.65 -1.75
C GLN A 106 -8.45 12.52 -2.37
N PHE A 107 -8.98 11.75 -3.31
CA PHE A 107 -8.18 10.81 -4.12
C PHE A 107 -7.06 11.53 -4.88
N ALA A 108 -7.40 12.63 -5.56
CA ALA A 108 -6.41 13.43 -6.29
C ALA A 108 -5.34 13.99 -5.34
N ARG A 109 -5.73 14.44 -4.16
CA ARG A 109 -4.80 14.96 -3.16
C ARG A 109 -3.85 13.87 -2.62
N ILE A 110 -4.35 12.67 -2.37
CA ILE A 110 -3.53 11.54 -1.92
C ILE A 110 -2.52 11.14 -3.00
N ARG A 111 -2.93 11.14 -4.29
CA ARG A 111 -1.99 10.87 -5.40
C ARG A 111 -0.85 11.90 -5.43
N GLN A 112 -1.16 13.18 -5.34
CA GLN A 112 -0.16 14.25 -5.27
C GLN A 112 0.82 14.05 -4.09
N LEU A 113 0.31 13.62 -2.94
CA LEU A 113 1.14 13.32 -1.78
C LEU A 113 2.05 12.11 -2.01
N MET A 114 1.55 11.04 -2.60
CA MET A 114 2.37 9.86 -2.91
C MET A 114 3.46 10.19 -3.93
N GLU A 115 3.15 10.97 -4.96
CA GLU A 115 4.13 11.49 -5.90
C GLU A 115 5.20 12.35 -5.21
N ALA A 116 4.80 13.25 -4.31
CA ALA A 116 5.71 14.09 -3.54
C ALA A 116 6.62 13.29 -2.58
N PHE A 117 6.14 12.16 -2.06
CA PHE A 117 6.93 11.22 -1.27
C PHE A 117 7.83 10.30 -2.13
N GLY A 118 7.72 10.37 -3.46
CA GLY A 118 8.44 9.48 -4.36
C GLY A 118 7.93 8.03 -4.33
N VAL A 119 6.69 7.80 -3.90
CA VAL A 119 6.06 6.47 -3.89
C VAL A 119 5.51 6.17 -5.28
N PRO A 120 5.99 5.09 -5.96
CA PRO A 120 5.46 4.68 -7.26
C PRO A 120 3.97 4.37 -7.19
N ILE A 121 3.21 4.88 -8.16
CA ILE A 121 1.77 4.62 -8.32
C ILE A 121 1.57 3.63 -9.46
N PHE A 122 0.90 2.52 -9.18
CA PHE A 122 0.58 1.49 -10.15
C PHE A 122 -0.90 1.51 -10.51
N GLU A 123 -1.16 1.60 -11.80
CA GLU A 123 -2.49 1.56 -12.41
C GLU A 123 -2.39 0.86 -13.76
N GLN A 124 -3.39 0.08 -14.10
CA GLN A 124 -3.40 -0.63 -15.38
C GLN A 124 -4.79 -0.62 -15.98
N GLU A 125 -4.90 -0.17 -17.23
CA GLU A 125 -6.15 -0.21 -17.97
C GLU A 125 -6.61 -1.66 -18.18
N GLY A 126 -7.91 -1.89 -17.94
CA GLY A 126 -8.52 -3.21 -18.06
C GLY A 126 -8.41 -4.10 -16.83
N PHE A 127 -7.65 -3.69 -15.80
CA PHE A 127 -7.47 -4.41 -14.55
C PHE A 127 -7.89 -3.56 -13.34
N GLU A 128 -8.13 -4.21 -12.22
CA GLU A 128 -8.41 -3.55 -10.94
C GLU A 128 -7.15 -3.50 -10.07
N ALA A 129 -7.13 -2.63 -9.05
CA ALA A 129 -6.04 -2.54 -8.10
C ALA A 129 -5.71 -3.89 -7.46
N ASP A 130 -6.73 -4.71 -7.16
CA ASP A 130 -6.56 -6.06 -6.61
C ASP A 130 -5.75 -6.99 -7.52
N ASP A 131 -5.93 -6.89 -8.85
CA ASP A 131 -5.16 -7.67 -9.82
C ASP A 131 -3.68 -7.27 -9.79
N LEU A 132 -3.42 -5.97 -9.63
CA LEU A 132 -2.06 -5.44 -9.51
C LEU A 132 -1.42 -5.86 -8.19
N ILE A 133 -2.16 -5.79 -7.07
CA ILE A 133 -1.68 -6.23 -5.76
C ILE A 133 -1.28 -7.71 -5.83
N GLY A 134 -2.16 -8.58 -6.35
CA GLY A 134 -1.87 -10.01 -6.50
C GLY A 134 -0.66 -10.28 -7.39
N THR A 135 -0.50 -9.52 -8.49
CA THR A 135 0.64 -9.62 -9.39
C THR A 135 1.94 -9.22 -8.71
N LEU A 136 1.94 -8.09 -7.99
CA LEU A 136 3.11 -7.61 -7.25
C LEU A 136 3.52 -8.56 -6.12
N CYS A 137 2.55 -9.12 -5.37
CA CYS A 137 2.82 -10.12 -4.34
C CYS A 137 3.53 -11.34 -4.93
N ARG A 138 3.01 -11.89 -6.04
CA ARG A 138 3.61 -13.03 -6.71
C ARG A 138 5.03 -12.73 -7.20
N GLN A 139 5.24 -11.57 -7.85
CA GLN A 139 6.57 -11.18 -8.34
C GLN A 139 7.58 -10.96 -7.21
N ALA A 140 7.14 -10.43 -6.07
CA ALA A 140 7.98 -10.27 -4.88
C ALA A 140 8.34 -11.64 -4.28
N GLU A 141 7.38 -12.55 -4.18
CA GLU A 141 7.59 -13.91 -3.68
C GLU A 141 8.56 -14.71 -4.56
N GLU A 142 8.47 -14.60 -5.90
CA GLU A 142 9.42 -15.19 -6.85
C GLU A 142 10.86 -14.68 -6.65
N GLN A 143 11.04 -13.54 -5.99
CA GLN A 143 12.33 -12.93 -5.64
C GLN A 143 12.68 -13.07 -4.15
N GLU A 144 11.93 -13.87 -3.40
CA GLU A 144 12.09 -14.07 -1.96
C GLU A 144 12.01 -12.77 -1.14
N ILE A 145 11.25 -11.76 -1.64
CA ILE A 145 11.00 -10.50 -0.97
C ILE A 145 9.75 -10.62 -0.10
N ASP A 146 9.89 -10.40 1.20
CA ASP A 146 8.72 -10.34 2.09
C ASP A 146 7.83 -9.15 1.74
N THR A 147 6.53 -9.36 1.77
CA THR A 147 5.54 -8.35 1.38
C THR A 147 4.50 -8.14 2.49
N ILE A 148 4.13 -6.89 2.72
CA ILE A 148 2.96 -6.52 3.52
C ILE A 148 2.00 -5.75 2.61
N VAL A 149 0.77 -6.24 2.51
CA VAL A 149 -0.33 -5.52 1.85
C VAL A 149 -1.12 -4.75 2.90
N LEU A 150 -1.10 -3.43 2.85
CA LEU A 150 -1.94 -2.58 3.69
C LEU A 150 -3.23 -2.25 2.95
N THR A 151 -4.36 -2.71 3.47
CA THR A 151 -5.66 -2.57 2.84
C THR A 151 -6.79 -2.42 3.86
N GLY A 152 -7.97 -2.03 3.41
CA GLY A 152 -9.23 -2.08 4.15
C GLY A 152 -10.15 -3.22 3.69
N ASP A 153 -9.72 -4.02 2.71
CA ASP A 153 -10.51 -5.07 2.09
C ASP A 153 -10.07 -6.47 2.54
N THR A 154 -11.03 -7.24 3.05
CA THR A 154 -10.79 -8.62 3.52
C THR A 154 -10.56 -9.61 2.39
N ASP A 155 -10.96 -9.29 1.15
CA ASP A 155 -10.78 -10.19 0.02
C ASP A 155 -9.29 -10.40 -0.30
N THR A 156 -8.43 -9.46 0.09
CA THR A 156 -6.98 -9.58 -0.02
C THR A 156 -6.36 -10.67 0.88
N LEU A 157 -7.09 -11.17 1.88
CA LEU A 157 -6.61 -12.27 2.75
C LEU A 157 -6.29 -13.55 1.96
N GLN A 158 -6.88 -13.75 0.78
CA GLN A 158 -6.54 -14.85 -0.11
C GLN A 158 -5.09 -14.81 -0.62
N LEU A 159 -4.39 -13.68 -0.47
CA LEU A 159 -3.00 -13.50 -0.90
C LEU A 159 -1.98 -13.91 0.17
N VAL A 160 -2.42 -14.22 1.40
CA VAL A 160 -1.54 -14.62 2.49
C VAL A 160 -0.75 -15.86 2.10
N SER A 161 0.57 -15.82 2.32
CA SER A 161 1.52 -16.89 2.04
C SER A 161 2.73 -16.77 2.99
N PRO A 162 3.70 -17.68 2.97
CA PRO A 162 4.91 -17.56 3.79
C PRO A 162 5.68 -16.25 3.62
N HIS A 163 5.54 -15.60 2.44
CA HIS A 163 6.19 -14.31 2.13
C HIS A 163 5.23 -13.12 2.10
N VAL A 164 3.91 -13.34 2.07
CA VAL A 164 2.91 -12.28 1.96
C VAL A 164 2.04 -12.23 3.20
N ARG A 165 2.02 -11.08 3.85
CA ARG A 165 1.16 -10.77 5.01
C ARG A 165 0.19 -9.66 4.66
N VAL A 166 -1.01 -9.72 5.20
CA VAL A 166 -2.03 -8.70 5.00
C VAL A 166 -2.26 -7.93 6.30
N LEU A 167 -2.08 -6.62 6.25
CA LEU A 167 -2.35 -5.71 7.35
C LEU A 167 -3.69 -5.02 7.11
N LEU A 168 -4.74 -5.52 7.76
CA LEU A 168 -6.06 -4.93 7.66
C LEU A 168 -6.19 -3.70 8.54
N SER A 169 -6.58 -2.57 7.93
CA SER A 169 -6.87 -1.32 8.61
C SER A 169 -8.38 -1.14 8.78
N PHE A 170 -8.92 -1.51 9.94
CA PHE A 170 -10.38 -1.41 10.24
C PHE A 170 -10.82 -0.02 10.71
N ALA A 171 -9.92 0.73 11.34
CA ALA A 171 -10.12 2.10 11.80
C ALA A 171 -8.76 2.78 11.92
N VAL A 172 -8.75 4.11 12.12
CA VAL A 172 -7.52 4.90 12.25
C VAL A 172 -6.52 4.31 13.26
N GLN A 173 -7.00 3.60 14.28
CA GLN A 173 -6.17 3.02 15.34
C GLN A 173 -6.21 1.49 15.44
N LYS A 174 -7.13 0.81 14.73
CA LYS A 174 -7.28 -0.64 14.83
C LYS A 174 -6.77 -1.31 13.55
N ARG A 175 -5.71 -2.11 13.69
CA ARG A 175 -5.11 -2.90 12.62
C ARG A 175 -4.90 -4.32 13.08
N THR A 176 -5.02 -5.28 12.17
CA THR A 176 -4.73 -6.68 12.41
C THR A 176 -3.83 -7.17 11.29
N LEU A 177 -2.70 -7.77 11.66
CA LEU A 177 -1.80 -8.45 10.73
C LEU A 177 -2.26 -9.89 10.61
N TYR A 178 -2.39 -10.36 9.39
CA TYR A 178 -2.67 -11.75 9.05
C TYR A 178 -1.45 -12.34 8.35
N ASP A 179 -1.03 -13.48 8.81
CA ASP A 179 0.04 -14.35 8.33
C ASP A 179 -0.49 -15.78 8.21
N ASP A 180 0.28 -16.68 7.61
CA ASP A 180 -0.02 -18.11 7.45
C ASP A 180 0.09 -18.92 8.76
#